data_457a0710c7acdfea5cb021027cee62f1
#
_entry.id   457a0710c7acdfea5cb021027cee62f1
#
_cell.length_a   1.000
_cell.length_b   1.000
_cell.length_c   1.000
_cell.angle_alpha   90.00
_cell.angle_beta   90.00
_cell.angle_gamma   90.00
#
_symmetry.space_group_name_H-M   'P 1'
#
loop_
_entity.id
_entity.type
_entity.pdbx_description
1 polymer ?
#
loop_
_entity_poly.entity_id
_entity_poly.type
_entity_poly.pdbx_seq_one_letter_code
_entity_poly.pdbx_strand_id
1 'polypeptide(L)'
;ITFGYAGASPGLMHACAQRNIALTFLSSHGRFLARVNGEQYGNVVLRKKQYRISDSEMESLAIAKNMLIGKIYNAKWVLARVVRDHAMRVDVNAIKNAASIMQECLCDLQSANDHKMLLGFEGKAAVAYFGVLDELILQQKDVFFFHGRNKRPPEDNVNALLSFGYTLLSHDCASACESVGVDAYVGFLHQDRPGRISLALDLM
;
A
#
# COMPACT_ATOMS: atom_id res chain seq x y z
N ILE A 1 -4.76 -6.71 15.49
CA ILE A 1 -3.30 -6.94 15.47
C ILE A 1 -2.80 -6.96 16.89
N THR A 2 -1.94 -7.91 17.27
CA THR A 2 -1.28 -8.01 18.56
C THR A 2 0.23 -7.88 18.39
N PHE A 3 0.92 -7.31 19.37
CA PHE A 3 2.36 -7.13 19.35
C PHE A 3 3.05 -7.86 20.52
N GLY A 4 4.27 -8.31 20.28
CA GLY A 4 5.12 -8.92 21.29
C GLY A 4 4.64 -10.29 21.71
N TYR A 5 4.55 -10.52 23.02
CA TYR A 5 4.18 -11.81 23.62
C TYR A 5 2.68 -11.96 23.90
N ALA A 6 1.85 -11.02 23.45
CA ALA A 6 0.41 -11.11 23.62
C ALA A 6 -0.14 -12.29 22.80
N GLY A 7 -0.80 -13.21 23.45
CA GLY A 7 -1.44 -14.39 22.84
C GLY A 7 -2.95 -14.20 22.70
N ALA A 8 -3.59 -15.17 22.07
CA ALA A 8 -5.04 -15.28 21.99
C ALA A 8 -5.46 -16.70 22.36
N SER A 9 -6.56 -16.85 23.08
CA SER A 9 -7.11 -18.17 23.36
C SER A 9 -7.69 -18.81 22.11
N PRO A 10 -7.75 -20.16 22.00
CA PRO A 10 -8.41 -20.83 20.88
C PRO A 10 -9.85 -20.37 20.67
N GLY A 11 -10.59 -20.08 21.74
CA GLY A 11 -11.96 -19.55 21.67
C GLY A 11 -12.02 -18.16 21.02
N LEU A 12 -11.06 -17.27 21.33
CA LEU A 12 -10.96 -15.96 20.71
C LEU A 12 -10.57 -16.10 19.22
N MET A 13 -9.61 -16.98 18.90
CA MET A 13 -9.20 -17.26 17.52
C MET A 13 -10.41 -17.75 16.71
N HIS A 14 -11.17 -18.70 17.22
CA HIS A 14 -12.38 -19.21 16.58
C HIS A 14 -13.44 -18.12 16.38
N ALA A 15 -13.72 -17.32 17.42
CA ALA A 15 -14.69 -16.24 17.34
C ALA A 15 -14.29 -15.13 16.32
N CYS A 16 -13.00 -14.83 16.20
CA CYS A 16 -12.48 -13.93 15.18
C CYS A 16 -12.64 -14.53 13.77
N ALA A 17 -12.25 -15.80 13.60
CA ALA A 17 -12.36 -16.52 12.34
C ALA A 17 -13.81 -16.58 11.82
N GLN A 18 -14.77 -16.92 12.69
CA GLN A 18 -16.19 -16.95 12.33
C GLN A 18 -16.77 -15.61 11.89
N ARG A 19 -16.20 -14.50 12.38
CA ARG A 19 -16.66 -13.14 12.07
C ARG A 19 -15.83 -12.44 10.98
N ASN A 20 -14.93 -13.17 10.32
CA ASN A 20 -13.98 -12.61 9.36
C ASN A 20 -13.12 -11.46 9.94
N ILE A 21 -12.82 -11.52 11.24
CA ILE A 21 -11.94 -10.57 11.90
C ILE A 21 -10.51 -11.08 11.77
N ALA A 22 -9.67 -10.35 11.03
CA ALA A 22 -8.26 -10.69 10.87
C ALA A 22 -7.53 -10.55 12.22
N LEU A 23 -6.93 -11.64 12.70
CA LEU A 23 -6.10 -11.66 13.90
C LEU A 23 -4.65 -11.96 13.50
N THR A 24 -3.80 -10.93 13.57
CA THR A 24 -2.38 -11.01 13.18
C THR A 24 -1.51 -10.79 14.40
N PHE A 25 -0.50 -11.63 14.55
CA PHE A 25 0.52 -11.55 15.59
C PHE A 25 1.81 -11.01 14.99
N LEU A 26 2.34 -9.97 15.62
CA LEU A 26 3.61 -9.35 15.26
C LEU A 26 4.57 -9.41 16.45
N SER A 27 5.87 -9.48 16.17
CA SER A 27 6.89 -9.30 17.21
C SER A 27 6.83 -7.90 17.80
N SER A 28 7.54 -7.65 18.90
CA SER A 28 7.69 -6.29 19.48
C SER A 28 8.24 -5.26 18.49
N HIS A 29 8.98 -5.72 17.45
CA HIS A 29 9.55 -4.90 16.40
C HIS A 29 8.72 -4.88 15.10
N GLY A 30 7.46 -5.34 15.14
CA GLY A 30 6.56 -5.34 13.98
C GLY A 30 6.80 -6.44 12.95
N ARG A 31 7.70 -7.42 13.23
CA ARG A 31 7.90 -8.56 12.32
C ARG A 31 6.70 -9.52 12.42
N PHE A 32 6.18 -9.94 11.27
CA PHE A 32 5.12 -10.94 11.19
C PHE A 32 5.53 -12.26 11.86
N LEU A 33 4.67 -12.78 12.71
CA LEU A 33 4.84 -14.06 13.39
C LEU A 33 3.81 -15.08 12.91
N ALA A 34 2.52 -14.72 12.96
CA ALA A 34 1.43 -15.62 12.58
C ALA A 34 0.16 -14.84 12.27
N ARG A 35 -0.76 -15.47 11.54
CA ARG A 35 -2.12 -14.99 11.30
C ARG A 35 -3.11 -16.12 11.50
N VAL A 36 -4.24 -15.78 12.10
CA VAL A 36 -5.37 -16.71 12.22
C VAL A 36 -6.30 -16.46 11.04
N ASN A 37 -6.44 -17.47 10.20
CA ASN A 37 -7.41 -17.51 9.13
C ASN A 37 -8.50 -18.51 9.48
N GLY A 38 -9.75 -18.14 9.22
CA GLY A 38 -10.88 -19.06 9.30
C GLY A 38 -10.93 -20.03 8.13
N GLU A 39 -11.94 -20.88 8.13
CA GLU A 39 -12.24 -21.74 7.00
C GLU A 39 -12.49 -20.87 5.75
N GLN A 40 -11.74 -21.14 4.69
CA GLN A 40 -11.91 -20.39 3.44
C GLN A 40 -13.08 -20.99 2.66
N TYR A 41 -14.21 -20.36 2.71
CA TYR A 41 -15.33 -20.60 1.78
C TYR A 41 -15.01 -20.08 0.37
N GLY A 42 -13.72 -19.91 0.06
CA GLY A 42 -13.19 -19.20 -1.07
C GLY A 42 -13.58 -19.85 -2.40
N ASN A 43 -14.03 -19.00 -3.29
CA ASN A 43 -14.36 -19.34 -4.66
C ASN A 43 -13.09 -19.79 -5.41
N VAL A 44 -12.87 -21.11 -5.52
CA VAL A 44 -11.74 -21.70 -6.26
C VAL A 44 -11.72 -21.24 -7.73
N VAL A 45 -12.87 -20.90 -8.28
CA VAL A 45 -12.99 -20.36 -9.65
C VAL A 45 -12.36 -18.98 -9.74
N LEU A 46 -12.59 -18.12 -8.73
CA LEU A 46 -11.98 -16.78 -8.66
C LEU A 46 -10.45 -16.87 -8.55
N ARG A 47 -9.94 -17.77 -7.70
CA ARG A 47 -8.49 -17.99 -7.56
C ARG A 47 -7.84 -18.51 -8.83
N LYS A 48 -8.48 -19.48 -9.50
CA LYS A 48 -8.03 -19.94 -10.81
C LYS A 48 -8.05 -18.83 -11.86
N LYS A 49 -9.04 -17.94 -11.81
CA LYS A 49 -9.11 -16.78 -12.70
C LYS A 49 -7.98 -15.79 -12.40
N GLN A 50 -7.70 -15.52 -11.12
CA GLN A 50 -6.57 -14.67 -10.71
C GLN A 50 -5.25 -15.17 -11.31
N TYR A 51 -4.95 -16.47 -11.17
CA TYR A 51 -3.70 -17.05 -11.72
C TYR A 51 -3.62 -16.91 -13.24
N ARG A 52 -4.69 -17.21 -13.96
CA ARG A 52 -4.73 -17.06 -15.41
C ARG A 52 -4.52 -15.62 -15.88
N ILE A 53 -5.11 -14.66 -15.16
CA ILE A 53 -4.93 -13.24 -15.46
C ILE A 53 -3.50 -12.80 -15.14
N SER A 54 -2.90 -13.25 -14.04
CA SER A 54 -1.53 -12.90 -13.70
C SER A 54 -0.50 -13.46 -14.71
N ASP A 55 -0.79 -14.61 -15.31
CA ASP A 55 0.03 -15.21 -16.38
C ASP A 55 -0.12 -14.49 -17.73
N SER A 56 -1.17 -13.69 -17.91
CA SER A 56 -1.45 -12.93 -19.13
C SER A 56 -0.96 -11.48 -18.99
N GLU A 57 0.10 -11.11 -19.72
CA GLU A 57 0.65 -9.75 -19.66
C GLU A 57 -0.40 -8.67 -19.96
N MET A 58 -1.26 -8.89 -20.95
CA MET A 58 -2.30 -7.94 -21.34
C MET A 58 -3.40 -7.79 -20.28
N GLU A 59 -3.85 -8.91 -19.70
CA GLU A 59 -4.94 -8.87 -18.70
C GLU A 59 -4.43 -8.34 -17.35
N SER A 60 -3.23 -8.73 -16.93
CA SER A 60 -2.59 -8.22 -15.70
C SER A 60 -2.29 -6.72 -15.81
N LEU A 61 -1.85 -6.24 -16.99
CA LEU A 61 -1.61 -4.83 -17.26
C LEU A 61 -2.88 -3.99 -17.03
N ALA A 62 -4.04 -4.47 -17.48
CA ALA A 62 -5.30 -3.75 -17.31
C ALA A 62 -5.68 -3.58 -15.84
N ILE A 63 -5.48 -4.63 -15.02
CA ILE A 63 -5.74 -4.57 -13.57
C ILE A 63 -4.72 -3.68 -12.87
N ALA A 64 -3.42 -3.86 -13.15
CA ALA A 64 -2.35 -3.05 -12.59
C ALA A 64 -2.54 -1.56 -12.87
N LYS A 65 -2.97 -1.21 -14.08
CA LYS A 65 -3.30 0.16 -14.49
C LYS A 65 -4.38 0.75 -13.59
N ASN A 66 -5.48 0.04 -13.36
CA ASN A 66 -6.58 0.53 -12.52
C ASN A 66 -6.14 0.72 -11.05
N MET A 67 -5.30 -0.18 -10.53
CA MET A 67 -4.74 -0.04 -9.18
C MET A 67 -3.86 1.22 -9.05
N LEU A 68 -2.99 1.46 -10.03
CA LEU A 68 -2.14 2.65 -10.05
C LEU A 68 -2.94 3.96 -10.22
N ILE A 69 -3.99 3.95 -11.04
CA ILE A 69 -4.89 5.10 -11.15
C ILE A 69 -5.48 5.43 -9.78
N GLY A 70 -6.01 4.44 -9.06
CA GLY A 70 -6.56 4.63 -7.72
C GLY A 70 -5.52 5.16 -6.73
N LYS A 71 -4.32 4.59 -6.71
CA LYS A 71 -3.21 4.98 -5.84
C LYS A 71 -2.78 6.44 -6.08
N ILE A 72 -2.47 6.79 -7.32
CA ILE A 72 -2.01 8.14 -7.68
C ILE A 72 -3.13 9.18 -7.48
N TYR A 73 -4.36 8.84 -7.84
CA TYR A 73 -5.52 9.69 -7.62
C TYR A 73 -5.72 10.02 -6.13
N ASN A 74 -5.71 9.00 -5.26
CA ASN A 74 -5.86 9.19 -3.83
C ASN A 74 -4.73 10.04 -3.23
N ALA A 75 -3.48 9.76 -3.60
CA ALA A 75 -2.34 10.54 -3.15
C ALA A 75 -2.42 12.00 -3.60
N LYS A 76 -2.82 12.28 -4.85
CA LYS A 76 -3.08 13.64 -5.34
C LYS A 76 -4.16 14.36 -4.53
N TRP A 77 -5.23 13.66 -4.14
CA TRP A 77 -6.28 14.26 -3.32
C TRP A 77 -5.83 14.58 -1.90
N VAL A 78 -4.90 13.82 -1.33
CA VAL A 78 -4.27 14.18 -0.05
C VAL A 78 -3.56 15.54 -0.18
N LEU A 79 -2.78 15.75 -1.24
CA LEU A 79 -2.11 17.03 -1.51
C LEU A 79 -3.11 18.17 -1.69
N ALA A 80 -4.16 17.96 -2.50
CA ALA A 80 -5.19 18.96 -2.72
C ALA A 80 -5.93 19.36 -1.44
N ARG A 81 -6.18 18.37 -0.55
CA ARG A 81 -6.80 18.61 0.75
C ARG A 81 -5.91 19.46 1.65
N VAL A 82 -4.61 19.20 1.70
CA VAL A 82 -3.67 20.00 2.51
C VAL A 82 -3.65 21.45 2.05
N VAL A 83 -3.61 21.69 0.74
CA VAL A 83 -3.70 23.07 0.19
C VAL A 83 -5.00 23.74 0.57
N ARG A 84 -6.14 23.03 0.50
CA ARG A 84 -7.45 23.60 0.87
C ARG A 84 -7.54 23.95 2.36
N ASP A 85 -7.07 23.04 3.22
CA ASP A 85 -7.31 23.14 4.66
C ASP A 85 -6.20 23.94 5.38
N HIS A 86 -4.99 24.04 4.80
CA HIS A 86 -3.79 24.58 5.45
C HIS A 86 -2.97 25.53 4.58
N ALA A 87 -3.57 26.23 3.62
CA ALA A 87 -2.89 27.10 2.65
C ALA A 87 -1.92 28.12 3.27
N MET A 88 -2.21 28.62 4.49
CA MET A 88 -1.38 29.62 5.18
C MET A 88 -0.15 29.02 5.88
N ARG A 89 0.02 27.70 5.89
CA ARG A 89 1.03 26.98 6.66
C ARG A 89 2.00 26.16 5.80
N VAL A 90 1.73 26.06 4.51
CA VAL A 90 2.45 25.16 3.60
C VAL A 90 2.87 25.91 2.32
N ASP A 91 3.88 25.41 1.61
CA ASP A 91 4.19 25.89 0.27
C ASP A 91 3.13 25.40 -0.74
N VAL A 92 2.10 26.23 -0.95
CA VAL A 92 1.00 25.96 -1.88
C VAL A 92 1.49 25.73 -3.31
N ASN A 93 2.54 26.43 -3.75
CA ASN A 93 3.04 26.34 -5.12
C ASN A 93 3.78 25.01 -5.32
N ALA A 94 4.62 24.61 -4.37
CA ALA A 94 5.31 23.32 -4.41
C ALA A 94 4.30 22.16 -4.44
N ILE A 95 3.29 22.20 -3.56
CA ILE A 95 2.27 21.14 -3.48
C ILE A 95 1.40 21.09 -4.75
N LYS A 96 0.99 22.24 -5.31
CA LYS A 96 0.23 22.29 -6.56
C LYS A 96 1.05 21.76 -7.75
N ASN A 97 2.34 22.06 -7.79
CA ASN A 97 3.22 21.53 -8.83
C ASN A 97 3.33 20.02 -8.74
N ALA A 98 3.53 19.47 -7.54
CA ALA A 98 3.54 18.01 -7.31
C ALA A 98 2.20 17.36 -7.74
N ALA A 99 1.07 17.97 -7.40
CA ALA A 99 -0.25 17.51 -7.80
C ALA A 99 -0.47 17.57 -9.33
N SER A 100 0.12 18.55 -10.02
CA SER A 100 0.09 18.65 -11.48
C SER A 100 0.88 17.51 -12.14
N ILE A 101 2.09 17.22 -11.65
CA ILE A 101 2.90 16.08 -12.13
C ILE A 101 2.13 14.75 -11.93
N MET A 102 1.47 14.58 -10.80
CA MET A 102 0.66 13.39 -10.54
C MET A 102 -0.56 13.30 -11.47
N GLN A 103 -1.16 14.46 -11.83
CA GLN A 103 -2.25 14.51 -12.82
C GLN A 103 -1.76 14.13 -14.22
N GLU A 104 -0.58 14.57 -14.63
CA GLU A 104 0.06 14.15 -15.87
C GLU A 104 0.26 12.64 -15.89
N CYS A 105 0.82 12.07 -14.80
CA CYS A 105 0.98 10.60 -14.66
C CYS A 105 -0.36 9.87 -14.83
N LEU A 106 -1.47 10.39 -14.28
CA LEU A 106 -2.80 9.79 -14.44
C LEU A 106 -3.27 9.79 -15.90
N CYS A 107 -2.97 10.85 -16.66
CA CYS A 107 -3.28 10.91 -18.10
C CYS A 107 -2.40 9.92 -18.89
N ASP A 108 -1.10 9.91 -18.61
CA ASP A 108 -0.12 9.07 -19.30
C ASP A 108 -0.35 7.57 -19.04
N LEU A 109 -0.85 7.19 -17.86
CA LEU A 109 -1.18 5.80 -17.53
C LEU A 109 -2.16 5.17 -18.54
N GLN A 110 -3.03 5.96 -19.16
CA GLN A 110 -3.98 5.42 -20.16
C GLN A 110 -3.26 4.88 -21.40
N SER A 111 -2.15 5.50 -21.78
CA SER A 111 -1.33 5.11 -22.93
C SER A 111 -0.28 4.04 -22.62
N ALA A 112 -0.12 3.63 -21.37
CA ALA A 112 0.86 2.62 -20.98
C ALA A 112 0.56 1.27 -21.65
N ASN A 113 1.58 0.69 -22.28
CA ASN A 113 1.46 -0.54 -23.04
C ASN A 113 2.20 -1.73 -22.40
N ASP A 114 2.96 -1.48 -21.35
CA ASP A 114 3.70 -2.50 -20.60
C ASP A 114 3.85 -2.13 -19.12
N HIS A 115 4.23 -3.11 -18.31
CA HIS A 115 4.45 -2.96 -16.87
C HIS A 115 5.62 -2.02 -16.52
N LYS A 116 6.62 -1.89 -17.40
CA LYS A 116 7.76 -0.99 -17.15
C LYS A 116 7.31 0.47 -17.22
N MET A 117 6.44 0.79 -18.17
CA MET A 117 5.83 2.12 -18.25
C MET A 117 4.99 2.41 -17.00
N LEU A 118 4.18 1.45 -16.53
CA LEU A 118 3.41 1.61 -15.29
C LEU A 118 4.31 1.91 -14.08
N LEU A 119 5.38 1.14 -13.91
CA LEU A 119 6.37 1.36 -12.83
C LEU A 119 7.09 2.71 -12.99
N GLY A 120 7.35 3.15 -14.22
CA GLY A 120 7.92 4.47 -14.50
C GLY A 120 6.99 5.61 -14.04
N PHE A 121 5.71 5.53 -14.35
CA PHE A 121 4.72 6.52 -13.92
C PHE A 121 4.48 6.47 -12.41
N GLU A 122 4.45 5.28 -11.80
CA GLU A 122 4.40 5.13 -10.34
C GLU A 122 5.59 5.82 -9.68
N GLY A 123 6.80 5.56 -10.19
CA GLY A 123 8.03 6.18 -9.69
C GLY A 123 8.02 7.71 -9.82
N LYS A 124 7.61 8.25 -10.99
CA LYS A 124 7.47 9.70 -11.21
C LYS A 124 6.48 10.32 -10.23
N ALA A 125 5.32 9.69 -10.03
CA ALA A 125 4.32 10.16 -9.08
C ALA A 125 4.79 10.06 -7.62
N ALA A 126 5.49 8.99 -7.26
CA ALA A 126 6.06 8.83 -5.93
C ALA A 126 7.13 9.88 -5.62
N VAL A 127 8.03 10.20 -6.57
CA VAL A 127 9.02 11.27 -6.42
C VAL A 127 8.34 12.62 -6.19
N ALA A 128 7.29 12.95 -6.98
CA ALA A 128 6.55 14.19 -6.80
C ALA A 128 5.86 14.26 -5.43
N TYR A 129 5.21 13.17 -4.99
CA TYR A 129 4.52 13.10 -3.70
C TYR A 129 5.50 13.21 -2.52
N PHE A 130 6.53 12.39 -2.50
CA PHE A 130 7.51 12.40 -1.42
C PHE A 130 8.38 13.67 -1.42
N GLY A 131 8.55 14.33 -2.56
CA GLY A 131 9.25 15.60 -2.64
C GLY A 131 8.61 16.75 -1.87
N VAL A 132 7.30 16.64 -1.60
CA VAL A 132 6.55 17.64 -0.81
C VAL A 132 6.02 17.10 0.51
N LEU A 133 6.41 15.88 0.90
CA LEU A 133 5.87 15.25 2.11
C LEU A 133 6.19 16.04 3.38
N ASP A 134 7.34 16.71 3.46
CA ASP A 134 7.71 17.54 4.62
C ASP A 134 6.73 18.71 4.81
N GLU A 135 6.16 19.26 3.75
CA GLU A 135 5.14 20.31 3.82
C GLU A 135 3.85 19.83 4.51
N LEU A 136 3.57 18.51 4.49
CA LEU A 136 2.39 17.94 5.11
C LEU A 136 2.55 17.78 6.63
N ILE A 137 3.76 17.93 7.15
CA ILE A 137 4.07 17.86 8.57
C ILE A 137 3.88 19.26 9.17
N LEU A 138 2.75 19.47 9.82
CA LEU A 138 2.35 20.80 10.25
C LEU A 138 2.78 21.17 11.69
N GLN A 139 3.25 20.20 12.47
CA GLN A 139 3.61 20.39 13.88
C GLN A 139 4.86 19.59 14.23
N GLN A 140 5.56 20.02 15.30
CA GLN A 140 6.73 19.33 15.85
C GLN A 140 7.81 19.05 14.80
N LYS A 141 8.08 20.00 13.90
CA LYS A 141 9.06 19.86 12.81
C LYS A 141 10.51 19.70 13.29
N ASP A 142 10.79 20.03 14.53
CA ASP A 142 12.06 19.76 15.22
C ASP A 142 12.29 18.27 15.49
N VAL A 143 11.21 17.49 15.61
CA VAL A 143 11.25 16.04 15.88
C VAL A 143 10.81 15.22 14.66
N PHE A 144 9.81 15.71 13.91
CA PHE A 144 9.26 15.08 12.74
C PHE A 144 9.57 15.92 11.49
N PHE A 145 10.52 15.47 10.73
CA PHE A 145 10.95 16.05 9.45
C PHE A 145 11.15 14.94 8.42
N PHE A 146 11.13 15.32 7.14
CA PHE A 146 11.28 14.37 6.04
C PHE A 146 12.17 14.95 4.94
N HIS A 147 13.38 14.41 4.80
CA HIS A 147 14.32 14.81 3.75
C HIS A 147 14.38 13.86 2.56
N GLY A 148 13.64 12.75 2.64
CA GLY A 148 13.60 11.74 1.59
C GLY A 148 13.29 10.35 2.14
N ARG A 149 12.83 9.46 1.27
CA ARG A 149 12.44 8.10 1.67
C ARG A 149 13.64 7.20 1.89
N ASN A 150 13.90 6.81 3.13
CA ASN A 150 14.84 5.75 3.51
C ASN A 150 14.14 4.65 4.30
N LYS A 151 14.62 3.41 4.20
CA LYS A 151 13.88 2.24 4.70
C LYS A 151 14.69 1.29 5.57
N ARG A 152 15.98 1.20 5.41
CA ARG A 152 16.81 0.13 6.02
C ARG A 152 18.21 0.59 6.39
N PRO A 153 18.39 1.08 7.61
CA PRO A 153 17.37 1.43 8.62
C PRO A 153 16.65 2.73 8.27
N PRO A 154 15.46 3.03 8.87
CA PRO A 154 14.91 4.37 8.82
C PRO A 154 15.78 5.32 9.65
N GLU A 155 16.12 6.49 9.09
CA GLU A 155 17.09 7.43 9.67
C GLU A 155 16.40 8.59 10.42
N ASP A 156 15.09 8.71 10.27
CA ASP A 156 14.27 9.72 10.94
C ASP A 156 12.93 9.14 11.40
N ASN A 157 12.25 9.87 12.28
CA ASN A 157 10.99 9.44 12.89
C ASN A 157 9.86 9.27 11.86
N VAL A 158 9.80 10.10 10.81
CA VAL A 158 8.78 10.01 9.77
C VAL A 158 9.00 8.75 8.92
N ASN A 159 10.24 8.45 8.55
CA ASN A 159 10.57 7.22 7.84
C ASN A 159 10.32 5.97 8.70
N ALA A 160 10.53 6.04 10.03
CA ALA A 160 10.19 4.96 10.95
C ALA A 160 8.66 4.73 10.98
N LEU A 161 7.86 5.79 11.13
CA LEU A 161 6.39 5.74 11.09
C LEU A 161 5.87 5.23 9.74
N LEU A 162 6.42 5.71 8.63
CA LEU A 162 6.07 5.22 7.30
C LEU A 162 6.36 3.72 7.16
N SER A 163 7.54 3.28 7.59
CA SER A 163 7.92 1.86 7.52
C SER A 163 7.02 0.97 8.37
N PHE A 164 6.64 1.45 9.56
CA PHE A 164 5.70 0.79 10.45
C PHE A 164 4.29 0.74 9.82
N GLY A 165 3.78 1.88 9.36
CA GLY A 165 2.46 1.97 8.72
C GLY A 165 2.35 1.09 7.46
N TYR A 166 3.36 1.10 6.60
CA TYR A 166 3.42 0.21 5.43
C TYR A 166 3.42 -1.27 5.82
N THR A 167 4.11 -1.64 6.90
CA THR A 167 4.09 -3.02 7.39
C THR A 167 2.69 -3.44 7.84
N LEU A 168 2.01 -2.60 8.63
CA LEU A 168 0.64 -2.86 9.07
C LEU A 168 -0.31 -2.97 7.87
N LEU A 169 -0.27 -1.99 6.98
CA LEU A 169 -1.14 -1.95 5.80
C LEU A 169 -0.93 -3.16 4.89
N SER A 170 0.32 -3.60 4.69
CA SER A 170 0.60 -4.78 3.88
C SER A 170 -0.04 -6.05 4.44
N HIS A 171 -0.05 -6.20 5.77
CA HIS A 171 -0.70 -7.34 6.42
C HIS A 171 -2.23 -7.24 6.39
N ASP A 172 -2.78 -6.03 6.49
CA ASP A 172 -4.23 -5.81 6.36
C ASP A 172 -4.70 -6.09 4.93
N CYS A 173 -3.97 -5.62 3.91
CA CYS A 173 -4.26 -5.92 2.51
C CYS A 173 -4.17 -7.44 2.24
N ALA A 174 -3.15 -8.12 2.76
CA ALA A 174 -3.03 -9.56 2.61
C ALA A 174 -4.20 -10.30 3.28
N SER A 175 -4.61 -9.87 4.49
CA SER A 175 -5.77 -10.44 5.19
C SER A 175 -7.07 -10.20 4.42
N ALA A 176 -7.24 -9.02 3.82
CA ALA A 176 -8.39 -8.70 2.98
C ALA A 176 -8.45 -9.60 1.73
N CYS A 177 -7.31 -9.80 1.05
CA CYS A 177 -7.22 -10.72 -0.09
C CYS A 177 -7.66 -12.13 0.30
N GLU A 178 -7.10 -12.66 1.40
CA GLU A 178 -7.40 -14.00 1.90
C GLU A 178 -8.88 -14.14 2.28
N SER A 179 -9.49 -13.11 2.88
CA SER A 179 -10.90 -13.14 3.30
C SER A 179 -11.88 -13.28 2.14
N VAL A 180 -11.53 -12.78 0.95
CA VAL A 180 -12.35 -12.90 -0.27
C VAL A 180 -11.91 -14.08 -1.15
N GLY A 181 -10.93 -14.84 -0.72
CA GLY A 181 -10.48 -16.06 -1.40
C GLY A 181 -9.53 -15.83 -2.58
N VAL A 182 -8.84 -14.67 -2.67
CA VAL A 182 -7.74 -14.45 -3.60
C VAL A 182 -6.40 -14.63 -2.94
N ASP A 183 -5.38 -14.96 -3.72
CA ASP A 183 -4.03 -15.18 -3.23
C ASP A 183 -3.28 -13.85 -3.11
N ALA A 184 -2.87 -13.49 -1.89
CA ALA A 184 -2.14 -12.26 -1.62
C ALA A 184 -0.73 -12.22 -2.22
N TYR A 185 -0.19 -13.37 -2.61
CA TYR A 185 1.17 -13.48 -3.18
C TYR A 185 1.19 -13.28 -4.70
N VAL A 186 0.07 -13.49 -5.39
CA VAL A 186 -0.03 -13.38 -6.86
C VAL A 186 -0.52 -11.99 -7.24
N GLY A 187 0.41 -11.13 -7.63
CA GLY A 187 0.17 -9.74 -8.03
C GLY A 187 -0.08 -9.55 -9.52
N PHE A 188 -0.41 -8.33 -9.89
CA PHE A 188 -0.62 -7.92 -11.28
C PHE A 188 0.41 -6.86 -11.73
N LEU A 189 0.88 -6.01 -10.84
CA LEU A 189 1.92 -5.01 -11.11
C LEU A 189 3.29 -5.51 -10.67
N HIS A 190 3.36 -6.02 -9.45
CA HIS A 190 4.57 -6.57 -8.90
C HIS A 190 4.72 -8.04 -9.32
N GLN A 191 5.82 -8.36 -10.00
CA GLN A 191 6.13 -9.74 -10.41
C GLN A 191 6.19 -10.69 -9.22
N ASP A 192 5.86 -11.95 -9.44
CA ASP A 192 5.90 -12.99 -8.44
C ASP A 192 7.33 -13.19 -7.91
N ARG A 193 7.44 -13.23 -6.58
CA ARG A 193 8.71 -13.43 -5.90
C ARG A 193 8.47 -14.25 -4.62
N PRO A 194 9.25 -15.33 -4.38
CA PRO A 194 9.09 -16.13 -3.17
C PRO A 194 9.07 -15.27 -1.89
N GLY A 195 8.04 -15.48 -1.06
CA GLY A 195 7.86 -14.75 0.20
C GLY A 195 7.37 -13.29 0.08
N ARG A 196 7.03 -12.82 -1.13
CA ARG A 196 6.52 -11.48 -1.37
C ARG A 196 5.00 -11.51 -1.56
N ILE A 197 4.27 -10.76 -0.76
CA ILE A 197 2.82 -10.59 -0.87
C ILE A 197 2.48 -9.58 -1.99
N SER A 198 2.73 -9.97 -3.24
CA SER A 198 2.73 -9.07 -4.41
C SER A 198 1.40 -8.37 -4.60
N LEU A 199 0.25 -9.07 -4.50
CA LEU A 199 -1.06 -8.44 -4.62
C LEU A 199 -1.35 -7.44 -3.50
N ALA A 200 -0.96 -7.76 -2.26
CA ALA A 200 -1.11 -6.83 -1.15
C ALA A 200 -0.28 -5.54 -1.36
N LEU A 201 0.90 -5.66 -2.00
CA LEU A 201 1.73 -4.50 -2.36
C LEU A 201 1.14 -3.71 -3.53
N ASP A 202 0.46 -4.37 -4.47
CA ASP A 202 -0.25 -3.70 -5.57
C ASP A 202 -1.42 -2.86 -5.07
N LEU A 203 -2.07 -3.30 -3.99
CA LEU A 203 -3.23 -2.62 -3.37
C LEU A 203 -2.83 -1.43 -2.49
N MET A 204 -1.58 -1.33 -2.06
CA MET A 204 -1.04 -0.21 -1.28
C MET A 204 -0.59 0.94 -2.17
#